data_ea917dbd3c95e761ffc59fda2679c624
#
_entry.id   ea917dbd3c95e761ffc59fda2679c624
#
_cell.length_a   1.000
_cell.length_b   1.000
_cell.length_c   1.000
_cell.angle_alpha   90.00
_cell.angle_beta   90.00
_cell.angle_gamma   90.00
#
_symmetry.space_group_name_H-M   'P 1'
#
loop_
_entity.id
_entity.type
_entity.pdbx_description
1 polymer ?
#
loop_
_entity_poly.entity_id
_entity_poly.type
_entity_poly.pdbx_seq_one_letter_code
_entity_poly.pdbx_strand_id
1 'polypeptide(L)'
;MLFRSFLGAEYYDGYFEITQKLLERFVKPCAKQKDSVLLLGDNGGPWGHYAKEVTRILQEFGVEVIGQFPGYMAMDELEKVAAAEYAVVLGGRGQTHIGLRKVAEQLQEKYGTHYLADIYPVGWQETQDWIISIGRMLGREQLAQQVLKLEQQRLDEQLQHFLPVTEGKKTVLCIGRILRYFHPGNILQTIRLLRLNLTGIILLDSYDGDEREAMLKVVQENSDVPVYITAEGEKLVADADIVLTTHELQNKEARQIFLPMLPQVAVAGEVKMMQGIYQSLCSRLKGGVRYV
;
A
#
# COMPACT_ATOMS: atom_id res chain seq x y z
N MET A 1 14.68 3.08 -30.93
CA MET A 1 13.85 2.19 -30.07
C MET A 1 12.49 2.84 -29.93
N LEU A 2 11.47 2.32 -30.61
CA LEU A 2 10.09 2.83 -30.46
C LEU A 2 9.52 2.22 -29.20
N PHE A 3 9.17 3.06 -28.25
CA PHE A 3 8.46 2.61 -27.05
C PHE A 3 7.03 2.26 -27.45
N ARG A 4 6.58 1.06 -27.08
CA ARG A 4 5.22 0.58 -27.38
C ARG A 4 4.14 1.49 -26.85
N SER A 5 4.39 2.25 -25.76
CA SER A 5 3.48 3.25 -25.22
C SER A 5 3.04 4.32 -26.23
N PHE A 6 3.86 4.63 -27.24
CA PHE A 6 3.48 5.52 -28.34
C PHE A 6 2.60 4.85 -29.39
N LEU A 7 2.47 3.52 -29.34
CA LEU A 7 1.69 2.71 -30.30
C LEU A 7 0.40 2.14 -29.68
N GLY A 8 -0.06 2.71 -28.55
CA GLY A 8 -1.28 2.28 -27.87
C GLY A 8 -1.11 1.18 -26.84
N ALA A 9 0.14 0.84 -26.46
CA ALA A 9 0.42 -0.03 -25.32
C ALA A 9 0.41 0.77 -23.99
N GLU A 10 0.13 0.11 -22.89
CA GLU A 10 0.15 0.76 -21.57
C GLU A 10 1.58 1.11 -21.13
N TYR A 11 1.71 2.16 -20.30
CA TYR A 11 2.99 2.61 -19.72
C TYR A 11 3.81 1.45 -19.12
N TYR A 12 3.14 0.51 -18.47
CA TYR A 12 3.79 -0.61 -17.79
C TYR A 12 4.40 -1.63 -18.74
N ASP A 13 3.88 -1.80 -19.94
CA ASP A 13 4.46 -2.70 -20.94
C ASP A 13 5.86 -2.22 -21.33
N GLY A 14 6.00 -0.91 -21.56
CA GLY A 14 7.30 -0.29 -21.84
C GLY A 14 8.26 -0.36 -20.66
N TYR A 15 7.75 -0.12 -19.46
CA TYR A 15 8.54 -0.19 -18.22
C TYR A 15 9.12 -1.59 -18.01
N PHE A 16 8.33 -2.65 -18.15
CA PHE A 16 8.81 -4.02 -18.00
C PHE A 16 9.72 -4.47 -19.14
N GLU A 17 9.46 -4.06 -20.37
CA GLU A 17 10.35 -4.35 -21.49
C GLU A 17 11.75 -3.76 -21.27
N ILE A 18 11.83 -2.51 -20.78
CA ILE A 18 13.11 -1.88 -20.45
C ILE A 18 13.78 -2.60 -19.28
N THR A 19 13.03 -2.93 -18.23
CA THR A 19 13.56 -3.66 -17.07
C THR A 19 14.20 -4.98 -17.47
N GLN A 20 13.52 -5.76 -18.32
CA GLN A 20 14.05 -7.02 -18.84
C GLN A 20 15.33 -6.81 -19.67
N LYS A 21 15.37 -5.80 -20.54
CA LYS A 21 16.57 -5.48 -21.33
C LYS A 21 17.74 -5.02 -20.47
N LEU A 22 17.48 -4.28 -19.38
CA LEU A 22 18.52 -3.92 -18.42
C LEU A 22 19.11 -5.17 -17.75
N LEU A 23 18.26 -6.10 -17.30
CA LEU A 23 18.69 -7.38 -16.72
C LEU A 23 19.50 -8.22 -17.69
N GLU A 24 19.08 -8.31 -18.94
CA GLU A 24 19.74 -9.15 -19.94
C GLU A 24 21.09 -8.62 -20.40
N ARG A 25 21.19 -7.30 -20.56
CA ARG A 25 22.37 -6.69 -21.20
C ARG A 25 23.43 -6.20 -20.22
N PHE A 26 23.03 -5.76 -19.05
CA PHE A 26 23.92 -5.03 -18.14
C PHE A 26 24.16 -5.74 -16.80
N VAL A 27 23.25 -6.59 -16.37
CA VAL A 27 23.43 -7.35 -15.13
C VAL A 27 24.21 -8.62 -15.42
N LYS A 28 25.35 -8.78 -14.76
CA LYS A 28 26.24 -9.95 -14.89
C LYS A 28 26.21 -10.78 -13.61
N PRO A 29 26.31 -12.12 -13.71
CA PRO A 29 26.48 -12.95 -12.54
C PRO A 29 27.69 -12.52 -11.71
N CYS A 30 27.51 -12.43 -10.40
CA CYS A 30 28.56 -12.11 -9.44
C CYS A 30 28.33 -12.87 -8.13
N ALA A 31 29.28 -12.77 -7.20
CA ALA A 31 29.13 -13.36 -5.88
C ALA A 31 27.99 -12.70 -5.10
N LYS A 32 27.22 -13.51 -4.36
CA LYS A 32 26.16 -13.00 -3.50
C LYS A 32 26.73 -12.19 -2.34
N GLN A 33 26.13 -11.04 -2.09
CA GLN A 33 26.37 -10.27 -0.88
C GLN A 33 25.41 -10.79 0.19
N LYS A 34 25.97 -11.38 1.22
CA LYS A 34 25.19 -11.96 2.32
C LYS A 34 24.35 -10.88 3.02
N ASP A 35 23.15 -11.27 3.46
CA ASP A 35 22.23 -10.40 4.21
C ASP A 35 21.87 -9.11 3.46
N SER A 36 21.84 -9.15 2.13
CA SER A 36 21.51 -8.00 1.28
C SER A 36 20.15 -8.14 0.60
N VAL A 37 19.44 -7.04 0.49
CA VAL A 37 18.10 -6.95 -0.12
C VAL A 37 18.09 -5.95 -1.25
N LEU A 38 17.54 -6.35 -2.39
CA LEU A 38 17.17 -5.47 -3.50
C LEU A 38 15.69 -5.13 -3.42
N LEU A 39 15.34 -3.86 -3.46
CA LEU A 39 13.94 -3.43 -3.61
C LEU A 39 13.58 -3.43 -5.09
N LEU A 40 12.45 -4.04 -5.45
CA LEU A 40 11.94 -4.08 -6.82
C LEU A 40 10.71 -3.17 -6.96
N GLY A 41 10.84 -2.16 -7.81
CA GLY A 41 9.79 -1.17 -8.09
C GLY A 41 10.23 0.26 -7.85
N ASP A 42 9.38 1.20 -8.27
CA ASP A 42 9.72 2.63 -8.29
C ASP A 42 8.89 3.50 -7.34
N ASN A 43 8.01 2.93 -6.54
CA ASN A 43 7.03 3.62 -5.69
C ASN A 43 7.60 4.81 -4.90
N GLY A 44 7.73 5.97 -5.55
CA GLY A 44 8.25 7.20 -4.96
C GLY A 44 9.76 7.26 -4.77
N GLY A 45 10.51 6.24 -5.24
CA GLY A 45 11.96 6.15 -5.14
C GLY A 45 12.48 5.84 -3.73
N PRO A 46 13.83 5.78 -3.58
CA PRO A 46 14.47 5.39 -2.32
C PRO A 46 14.26 6.39 -1.18
N TRP A 47 13.90 7.62 -1.49
CA TRP A 47 13.54 8.65 -0.51
C TRP A 47 12.04 8.76 -0.28
N GLY A 48 11.23 8.05 -1.05
CA GLY A 48 9.78 7.97 -0.87
C GLY A 48 9.41 7.22 0.41
N HIS A 49 8.22 7.49 0.91
CA HIS A 49 7.75 6.88 2.17
C HIS A 49 7.78 5.34 2.10
N TYR A 50 7.40 4.77 0.96
CA TYR A 50 7.33 3.32 0.77
C TYR A 50 8.69 2.65 0.99
N ALA A 51 9.68 3.04 0.22
CA ALA A 51 11.02 2.47 0.31
C ALA A 51 11.67 2.74 1.67
N LYS A 52 11.48 3.93 2.25
CA LYS A 52 12.01 4.26 3.58
C LYS A 52 11.47 3.35 4.67
N GLU A 53 10.17 3.15 4.74
CA GLU A 53 9.56 2.32 5.77
C GLU A 53 9.88 0.84 5.59
N VAL A 54 9.87 0.34 4.35
CA VAL A 54 10.32 -1.02 4.05
C VAL A 54 11.79 -1.20 4.44
N THR A 55 12.65 -0.24 4.08
CA THR A 55 14.08 -0.26 4.46
C THR A 55 14.26 -0.24 5.97
N ARG A 56 13.53 0.61 6.69
CA ARG A 56 13.58 0.70 8.15
C ARG A 56 13.27 -0.65 8.81
N ILE A 57 12.19 -1.31 8.36
CA ILE A 57 11.80 -2.62 8.93
C ILE A 57 12.84 -3.70 8.56
N LEU A 58 13.35 -3.70 7.33
CA LEU A 58 14.39 -4.64 6.91
C LEU A 58 15.68 -4.48 7.75
N GLN A 59 16.05 -3.25 8.11
CA GLN A 59 17.18 -2.98 8.99
C GLN A 59 17.02 -3.59 10.39
N GLU A 60 15.79 -3.64 10.93
CA GLU A 60 15.50 -4.35 12.18
C GLU A 60 15.78 -5.87 12.08
N PHE A 61 15.74 -6.41 10.87
CA PHE A 61 16.16 -7.79 10.61
C PHE A 61 17.68 -7.95 10.41
N GLY A 62 18.44 -6.85 10.46
CA GLY A 62 19.88 -6.86 10.25
C GLY A 62 20.30 -7.14 8.80
N VAL A 63 19.47 -6.79 7.83
CA VAL A 63 19.79 -6.87 6.40
C VAL A 63 20.01 -5.48 5.81
N GLU A 64 20.85 -5.39 4.79
CA GLU A 64 21.19 -4.16 4.11
C GLU A 64 20.38 -4.03 2.80
N VAL A 65 19.71 -2.90 2.58
CA VAL A 65 19.11 -2.58 1.30
C VAL A 65 20.19 -1.98 0.40
N ILE A 66 20.58 -2.73 -0.64
CA ILE A 66 21.72 -2.37 -1.52
C ILE A 66 21.30 -1.64 -2.79
N GLY A 67 20.01 -1.51 -3.05
CA GLY A 67 19.53 -0.76 -4.21
C GLY A 67 18.01 -0.88 -4.40
N GLN A 68 17.51 -0.05 -5.33
CA GLN A 68 16.12 -0.10 -5.77
C GLN A 68 16.08 -0.15 -7.31
N PHE A 69 15.62 -1.26 -7.85
CA PHE A 69 15.63 -1.54 -9.28
C PHE A 69 14.20 -1.58 -9.86
N PRO A 70 13.97 -1.15 -11.08
CA PRO A 70 14.92 -0.66 -12.07
C PRO A 70 15.21 0.85 -12.01
N GLY A 71 14.43 1.64 -11.29
CA GLY A 71 14.35 3.08 -11.48
C GLY A 71 15.44 3.93 -10.81
N TYR A 72 16.10 3.44 -9.76
CA TYR A 72 16.90 4.27 -8.87
C TYR A 72 18.30 3.70 -8.62
N MET A 73 18.89 3.10 -9.64
CA MET A 73 20.27 2.62 -9.64
C MET A 73 21.03 3.26 -10.79
N ALA A 74 22.25 3.68 -10.53
CA ALA A 74 23.16 4.11 -11.60
C ALA A 74 23.62 2.90 -12.45
N MET A 75 24.02 3.14 -13.67
CA MET A 75 24.40 2.05 -14.60
C MET A 75 25.59 1.22 -14.09
N ASP A 76 26.51 1.83 -13.39
CA ASP A 76 27.66 1.20 -12.75
C ASP A 76 27.30 0.40 -11.47
N GLU A 77 26.11 0.63 -10.94
CA GLU A 77 25.59 -0.11 -9.79
C GLU A 77 24.74 -1.34 -10.16
N LEU A 78 24.48 -1.57 -11.45
CA LEU A 78 23.62 -2.67 -11.90
C LEU A 78 24.15 -4.06 -11.51
N GLU A 79 25.44 -4.21 -11.23
CA GLU A 79 26.00 -5.45 -10.70
C GLU A 79 25.39 -5.82 -9.32
N LYS A 80 24.98 -4.84 -8.50
CA LYS A 80 24.31 -5.06 -7.22
C LYS A 80 23.01 -5.85 -7.37
N VAL A 81 22.36 -5.79 -8.53
CA VAL A 81 21.14 -6.53 -8.83
C VAL A 81 21.36 -8.04 -8.73
N ALA A 82 22.48 -8.54 -9.29
CA ALA A 82 22.85 -9.95 -9.21
C ALA A 82 23.47 -10.32 -7.85
N ALA A 83 24.09 -9.35 -7.17
CA ALA A 83 24.72 -9.55 -5.85
C ALA A 83 23.69 -9.73 -4.73
N ALA A 84 22.48 -9.19 -4.88
CA ALA A 84 21.44 -9.27 -3.85
C ALA A 84 21.08 -10.72 -3.50
N GLU A 85 21.17 -11.07 -2.23
CA GLU A 85 20.74 -12.39 -1.74
C GLU A 85 19.22 -12.51 -1.76
N TYR A 86 18.54 -11.41 -1.41
CA TYR A 86 17.08 -11.33 -1.35
C TYR A 86 16.54 -10.18 -2.21
N ALA A 87 15.28 -10.29 -2.62
CA ALA A 87 14.55 -9.22 -3.28
C ALA A 87 13.15 -9.04 -2.63
N VAL A 88 12.73 -7.81 -2.47
CA VAL A 88 11.41 -7.44 -1.97
C VAL A 88 10.69 -6.60 -3.00
N VAL A 89 9.52 -7.04 -3.44
CA VAL A 89 8.71 -6.28 -4.39
C VAL A 89 8.02 -5.14 -3.67
N LEU A 90 8.34 -3.92 -4.11
CA LEU A 90 7.60 -2.70 -3.75
C LEU A 90 6.43 -2.59 -4.69
N GLY A 91 5.24 -2.80 -4.21
CA GLY A 91 4.21 -2.75 -5.20
C GLY A 91 2.82 -2.64 -4.64
N GLY A 92 1.91 -2.56 -5.50
CA GLY A 92 0.51 -2.66 -5.25
C GLY A 92 -0.05 -3.92 -5.86
N ARG A 93 -1.31 -3.85 -6.23
CA ARG A 93 -2.04 -4.93 -6.88
C ARG A 93 -2.13 -4.67 -8.39
N GLY A 94 -2.47 -5.66 -9.17
CA GLY A 94 -2.72 -5.52 -10.60
C GLY A 94 -1.48 -5.63 -11.50
N GLN A 95 -1.48 -4.96 -12.64
CA GLN A 95 -0.49 -5.15 -13.70
C GLN A 95 0.96 -4.87 -13.28
N THR A 96 1.19 -3.86 -12.46
CA THR A 96 2.55 -3.56 -11.96
C THR A 96 3.09 -4.70 -11.12
N HIS A 97 2.26 -5.25 -10.27
CA HIS A 97 2.63 -6.38 -9.43
C HIS A 97 3.01 -7.59 -10.28
N ILE A 98 2.18 -7.95 -11.27
CA ILE A 98 2.45 -9.08 -12.18
C ILE A 98 3.81 -8.92 -12.87
N GLY A 99 4.11 -7.72 -13.35
CA GLY A 99 5.39 -7.46 -14.02
C GLY A 99 6.60 -7.50 -13.08
N LEU A 100 6.50 -6.89 -11.89
CA LEU A 100 7.58 -6.92 -10.89
C LEU A 100 7.82 -8.33 -10.35
N ARG A 101 6.78 -9.11 -10.18
CA ARG A 101 6.90 -10.52 -9.82
C ARG A 101 7.68 -11.31 -10.87
N LYS A 102 7.40 -11.12 -12.16
CA LYS A 102 8.17 -11.75 -13.25
C LYS A 102 9.65 -11.35 -13.21
N VAL A 103 9.96 -10.09 -12.87
CA VAL A 103 11.33 -9.63 -12.65
C VAL A 103 11.97 -10.39 -11.48
N ALA A 104 11.27 -10.54 -10.36
CA ALA A 104 11.76 -11.29 -9.21
C ALA A 104 12.00 -12.78 -9.55
N GLU A 105 11.09 -13.42 -10.29
CA GLU A 105 11.22 -14.79 -10.79
C GLU A 105 12.48 -14.95 -11.67
N GLN A 106 12.74 -14.00 -12.57
CA GLN A 106 13.95 -14.02 -13.40
C GLN A 106 15.24 -13.83 -12.57
N LEU A 107 15.20 -13.02 -11.52
CA LEU A 107 16.34 -12.87 -10.61
C LEU A 107 16.61 -14.17 -9.84
N GLN A 108 15.56 -14.87 -9.44
CA GLN A 108 15.70 -16.18 -8.80
C GLN A 108 16.28 -17.21 -9.78
N GLU A 109 15.74 -17.33 -10.98
CA GLU A 109 16.22 -18.29 -11.98
C GLU A 109 17.68 -18.05 -12.40
N LYS A 110 18.03 -16.78 -12.66
CA LYS A 110 19.36 -16.44 -13.21
C LYS A 110 20.45 -16.33 -12.18
N TYR A 111 20.08 -15.84 -11.00
CA TYR A 111 21.08 -15.43 -9.98
C TYR A 111 20.84 -16.10 -8.62
N GLY A 112 19.78 -16.90 -8.45
CA GLY A 112 19.46 -17.53 -7.17
C GLY A 112 19.00 -16.56 -6.09
N THR A 113 18.49 -15.40 -6.46
CA THR A 113 17.97 -14.40 -5.52
C THR A 113 16.64 -14.89 -4.93
N HIS A 114 16.53 -15.05 -3.62
CA HIS A 114 15.25 -15.33 -2.98
C HIS A 114 14.36 -14.09 -2.98
N TYR A 115 13.05 -14.23 -3.16
CA TYR A 115 12.21 -13.05 -3.22
C TYR A 115 10.91 -13.16 -2.42
N LEU A 116 10.40 -12.01 -1.99
CA LEU A 116 9.06 -11.83 -1.45
C LEU A 116 8.25 -10.95 -2.39
N ALA A 117 7.14 -11.49 -2.87
CA ALA A 117 6.10 -10.80 -3.62
C ALA A 117 4.73 -11.16 -3.02
N ASP A 118 3.66 -10.60 -3.55
CA ASP A 118 2.26 -10.92 -3.21
C ASP A 118 1.74 -10.40 -1.87
N ILE A 119 2.61 -9.93 -0.97
CA ILE A 119 2.24 -9.32 0.32
C ILE A 119 2.84 -7.92 0.38
N TYR A 120 2.02 -6.96 0.74
CA TYR A 120 2.41 -5.54 0.84
C TYR A 120 2.04 -5.01 2.22
N PRO A 121 2.91 -4.28 2.89
CA PRO A 121 2.65 -3.78 4.23
C PRO A 121 1.73 -2.53 4.21
N VAL A 122 0.55 -2.65 3.58
CA VAL A 122 -0.50 -1.62 3.54
C VAL A 122 -1.63 -2.00 4.47
N GLY A 123 -1.87 -1.19 5.51
CA GLY A 123 -2.76 -1.54 6.61
C GLY A 123 -2.09 -2.46 7.63
N TRP A 124 -2.64 -2.54 8.82
CA TRP A 124 -1.99 -3.25 9.93
C TRP A 124 -1.91 -4.76 9.71
N GLN A 125 -2.98 -5.39 9.21
CA GLN A 125 -2.96 -6.84 8.99
C GLN A 125 -1.93 -7.26 7.95
N GLU A 126 -1.91 -6.60 6.80
CA GLU A 126 -0.92 -6.91 5.75
C GLU A 126 0.51 -6.59 6.21
N THR A 127 0.70 -5.58 7.07
CA THR A 127 1.99 -5.28 7.68
C THR A 127 2.47 -6.43 8.59
N GLN A 128 1.59 -7.00 9.40
CA GLN A 128 1.91 -8.17 10.23
C GLN A 128 2.32 -9.37 9.36
N ASP A 129 1.51 -9.70 8.36
CA ASP A 129 1.75 -10.82 7.46
C ASP A 129 3.05 -10.65 6.68
N TRP A 130 3.35 -9.41 6.27
CA TRP A 130 4.59 -9.06 5.58
C TRP A 130 5.81 -9.24 6.50
N ILE A 131 5.77 -8.74 7.74
CA ILE A 131 6.87 -8.90 8.72
C ILE A 131 7.14 -10.40 8.97
N ILE A 132 6.09 -11.19 9.16
CA ILE A 132 6.22 -12.65 9.35
C ILE A 132 6.84 -13.31 8.12
N SER A 133 6.43 -12.91 6.93
CA SER A 133 6.94 -13.46 5.67
C SER A 133 8.40 -13.09 5.42
N ILE A 134 8.82 -11.87 5.76
CA ILE A 134 10.24 -11.47 5.78
C ILE A 134 11.03 -12.36 6.75
N GLY A 135 10.54 -12.55 7.97
CA GLY A 135 11.21 -13.44 8.93
C GLY A 135 11.41 -14.86 8.41
N ARG A 136 10.40 -15.44 7.75
CA ARG A 136 10.51 -16.77 7.10
C ARG A 136 11.52 -16.78 5.98
N MET A 137 11.46 -15.80 5.07
CA MET A 137 12.38 -15.69 3.95
C MET A 137 13.84 -15.60 4.40
N LEU A 138 14.08 -14.88 5.50
CA LEU A 138 15.42 -14.69 6.06
C LEU A 138 15.86 -15.79 7.04
N GLY A 139 14.98 -16.74 7.42
CA GLY A 139 15.23 -17.71 8.49
C GLY A 139 15.38 -17.05 9.87
N ARG A 140 14.63 -15.96 10.11
CA ARG A 140 14.71 -15.11 11.34
C ARG A 140 13.35 -14.94 12.00
N GLU A 141 12.58 -16.02 12.15
CA GLU A 141 11.19 -15.97 12.63
C GLU A 141 11.06 -15.43 14.06
N GLN A 142 12.03 -15.72 14.93
CA GLN A 142 12.03 -15.17 16.29
C GLN A 142 12.22 -13.65 16.29
N LEU A 143 13.07 -13.14 15.40
CA LEU A 143 13.27 -11.70 15.24
C LEU A 143 12.01 -11.04 14.65
N ALA A 144 11.31 -11.72 13.74
CA ALA A 144 10.04 -11.24 13.21
C ALA A 144 9.01 -11.00 14.33
N GLN A 145 8.92 -11.89 15.31
CA GLN A 145 8.02 -11.69 16.46
C GLN A 145 8.43 -10.48 17.32
N GLN A 146 9.72 -10.20 17.46
CA GLN A 146 10.20 -9.02 18.18
C GLN A 146 9.88 -7.74 17.42
N VAL A 147 10.15 -7.71 16.11
CA VAL A 147 9.81 -6.57 15.22
C VAL A 147 8.31 -6.32 15.25
N LEU A 148 7.50 -7.38 15.14
CA LEU A 148 6.04 -7.27 15.19
C LEU A 148 5.55 -6.65 16.50
N LYS A 149 6.12 -7.07 17.63
CA LYS A 149 5.80 -6.51 18.95
C LYS A 149 6.14 -5.01 19.04
N LEU A 150 7.27 -4.60 18.49
CA LEU A 150 7.67 -3.19 18.46
C LEU A 150 6.71 -2.35 17.61
N GLU A 151 6.35 -2.85 16.43
CA GLU A 151 5.39 -2.16 15.55
C GLU A 151 3.99 -2.08 16.20
N GLN A 152 3.54 -3.13 16.89
CA GLN A 152 2.28 -3.11 17.65
C GLN A 152 2.32 -2.05 18.75
N GLN A 153 3.40 -1.98 19.53
CA GLN A 153 3.54 -0.96 20.57
C GLN A 153 3.46 0.47 20.01
N ARG A 154 4.13 0.72 18.88
CA ARG A 154 4.05 2.02 18.18
C ARG A 154 2.63 2.37 17.76
N LEU A 155 1.89 1.38 17.25
CA LEU A 155 0.49 1.57 16.86
C LEU A 155 -0.40 1.85 18.07
N ASP A 156 -0.25 1.07 19.14
CA ASP A 156 -1.06 1.19 20.36
C ASP A 156 -0.87 2.55 21.04
N GLU A 157 0.37 3.07 21.10
CA GLU A 157 0.67 4.40 21.62
C GLU A 157 -0.10 5.50 20.85
N GLN A 158 -0.15 5.38 19.53
CA GLN A 158 -0.88 6.34 18.70
C GLN A 158 -2.40 6.20 18.85
N LEU A 159 -2.90 4.97 18.93
CA LEU A 159 -4.32 4.71 19.15
C LEU A 159 -4.80 5.32 20.47
N GLN A 160 -4.03 5.22 21.55
CA GLN A 160 -4.38 5.86 22.83
C GLN A 160 -4.59 7.37 22.69
N HIS A 161 -3.86 8.02 21.81
CA HIS A 161 -4.01 9.45 21.53
C HIS A 161 -5.26 9.75 20.68
N PHE A 162 -5.59 8.89 19.71
CA PHE A 162 -6.66 9.18 18.76
C PHE A 162 -8.05 8.77 19.27
N LEU A 163 -8.15 7.66 19.99
CA LEU A 163 -9.43 7.08 20.42
C LEU A 163 -10.36 8.04 21.17
N PRO A 164 -9.90 8.93 22.08
CA PRO A 164 -10.78 9.85 22.77
C PRO A 164 -11.59 10.78 21.86
N VAL A 165 -11.13 10.99 20.63
CA VAL A 165 -11.78 11.86 19.63
C VAL A 165 -12.55 11.05 18.60
N THR A 166 -12.03 9.89 18.22
CA THR A 166 -12.55 9.10 17.08
C THR A 166 -13.64 8.11 17.47
N GLU A 167 -13.60 7.58 18.68
CA GLU A 167 -14.53 6.53 19.13
C GLU A 167 -16.00 6.97 18.99
N GLY A 168 -16.79 6.13 18.32
CA GLY A 168 -18.23 6.33 18.11
C GLY A 168 -18.60 7.39 17.07
N LYS A 169 -17.63 8.06 16.42
CA LYS A 169 -17.92 9.05 15.37
C LYS A 169 -18.57 8.40 14.16
N LYS A 170 -19.72 8.95 13.75
CA LYS A 170 -20.45 8.49 12.57
C LYS A 170 -19.59 8.66 11.32
N THR A 171 -19.31 7.57 10.66
CA THR A 171 -18.43 7.51 9.51
C THR A 171 -19.14 6.88 8.33
N VAL A 172 -18.98 7.45 7.17
CA VAL A 172 -19.42 6.89 5.88
C VAL A 172 -18.18 6.64 5.02
N LEU A 173 -18.13 5.50 4.36
CA LEU A 173 -17.09 5.16 3.40
C LEU A 173 -17.66 5.24 1.98
N CYS A 174 -17.13 6.15 1.16
CA CYS A 174 -17.51 6.30 -0.25
C CYS A 174 -16.41 5.75 -1.14
N ILE A 175 -16.74 4.73 -1.92
CA ILE A 175 -15.79 4.03 -2.78
C ILE A 175 -16.19 4.22 -4.23
N GLY A 176 -15.37 4.92 -4.98
CA GLY A 176 -15.42 4.97 -6.43
C GLY A 176 -14.48 3.92 -7.04
N ARG A 177 -14.20 4.08 -8.34
CA ARG A 177 -13.35 3.15 -9.07
C ARG A 177 -12.05 2.86 -8.32
N ILE A 178 -11.75 1.56 -8.15
CA ILE A 178 -10.56 1.13 -7.42
C ILE A 178 -9.32 1.55 -8.19
N LEU A 179 -8.46 2.22 -7.47
CA LEU A 179 -7.10 2.45 -7.91
C LEU A 179 -6.23 1.27 -7.50
N ARG A 180 -5.17 1.07 -8.26
CA ARG A 180 -4.23 -0.07 -8.23
C ARG A 180 -3.81 -0.56 -6.84
N TYR A 181 -3.75 0.31 -5.84
CA TYR A 181 -3.24 0.01 -4.49
C TYR A 181 -4.33 0.02 -3.42
N PHE A 182 -5.57 0.36 -3.79
CA PHE A 182 -6.66 0.46 -2.83
C PHE A 182 -7.28 -0.92 -2.60
N HIS A 183 -7.39 -1.29 -1.34
CA HIS A 183 -8.16 -2.45 -0.91
C HIS A 183 -9.11 -2.02 0.21
N PRO A 184 -10.43 -2.19 0.06
CA PRO A 184 -11.40 -1.74 1.07
C PRO A 184 -11.16 -2.33 2.45
N GLY A 185 -10.67 -3.56 2.53
CA GLY A 185 -10.34 -4.22 3.79
C GLY A 185 -9.37 -3.42 4.65
N ASN A 186 -8.38 -2.75 4.04
CA ASN A 186 -7.39 -1.96 4.77
C ASN A 186 -8.04 -0.74 5.44
N ILE A 187 -8.88 -0.01 4.70
CA ILE A 187 -9.56 1.15 5.29
C ILE A 187 -10.64 0.76 6.30
N LEU A 188 -11.32 -0.37 6.09
CA LEU A 188 -12.26 -0.93 7.06
C LEU A 188 -11.52 -1.35 8.35
N GLN A 189 -10.28 -1.80 8.26
CA GLN A 189 -9.44 -2.06 9.42
C GLN A 189 -9.09 -0.77 10.17
N THR A 190 -8.66 0.29 9.47
CA THR A 190 -8.41 1.61 10.08
C THR A 190 -9.66 2.13 10.82
N ILE A 191 -10.83 2.00 10.21
CA ILE A 191 -12.11 2.36 10.82
C ILE A 191 -12.33 1.59 12.13
N ARG A 192 -12.07 0.28 12.15
CA ARG A 192 -12.19 -0.56 13.35
C ARG A 192 -11.17 -0.18 14.43
N LEU A 193 -9.90 0.04 14.06
CA LEU A 193 -8.84 0.43 14.99
C LEU A 193 -9.16 1.77 15.69
N LEU A 194 -9.71 2.73 14.97
CA LEU A 194 -10.14 4.02 15.51
C LEU A 194 -11.51 3.97 16.20
N ARG A 195 -12.16 2.79 16.26
CA ARG A 195 -13.52 2.58 16.80
C ARG A 195 -14.55 3.56 16.24
N LEU A 196 -14.38 3.92 14.96
CA LEU A 196 -15.35 4.73 14.25
C LEU A 196 -16.66 3.95 14.06
N ASN A 197 -17.79 4.63 14.16
CA ASN A 197 -19.10 4.05 13.89
C ASN A 197 -19.41 4.13 12.39
N LEU A 198 -19.05 3.10 11.65
CA LEU A 198 -19.35 3.00 10.22
C LEU A 198 -20.84 2.80 10.02
N THR A 199 -21.54 3.79 9.48
CA THR A 199 -22.99 3.79 9.30
C THR A 199 -23.44 3.29 7.93
N GLY A 200 -22.56 3.33 6.94
CA GLY A 200 -22.82 2.83 5.59
C GLY A 200 -21.63 2.93 4.68
N ILE A 201 -21.68 2.13 3.61
CA ILE A 201 -20.71 2.17 2.53
C ILE A 201 -21.46 2.56 1.26
N ILE A 202 -20.95 3.55 0.53
CA ILE A 202 -21.55 4.05 -0.70
C ILE A 202 -20.65 3.68 -1.86
N LEU A 203 -21.17 2.92 -2.82
CA LEU A 203 -20.50 2.69 -4.10
C LEU A 203 -20.89 3.81 -5.06
N LEU A 204 -19.89 4.59 -5.46
CA LEU A 204 -20.07 5.69 -6.41
C LEU A 204 -20.25 5.12 -7.84
N ASP A 205 -20.90 5.89 -8.73
CA ASP A 205 -21.29 5.46 -10.09
C ASP A 205 -20.13 5.28 -11.09
N SER A 206 -18.94 5.09 -10.61
CA SER A 206 -17.72 4.94 -11.43
C SER A 206 -17.39 3.50 -11.83
N TYR A 207 -18.26 2.54 -11.49
CA TYR A 207 -18.04 1.12 -11.79
C TYR A 207 -18.88 0.64 -12.96
N ASP A 208 -18.31 -0.19 -13.83
CA ASP A 208 -19.10 -1.07 -14.68
C ASP A 208 -19.72 -2.23 -13.86
N GLY A 209 -20.55 -3.07 -14.51
CA GLY A 209 -21.29 -4.13 -13.81
C GLY A 209 -20.37 -5.13 -13.09
N ASP A 210 -19.36 -5.62 -13.78
CA ASP A 210 -18.45 -6.66 -13.27
C ASP A 210 -17.54 -6.10 -12.17
N GLU A 211 -17.02 -4.88 -12.33
CA GLU A 211 -16.23 -4.20 -11.30
C GLU A 211 -17.07 -3.94 -10.05
N ARG A 212 -18.35 -3.57 -10.21
CA ARG A 212 -19.28 -3.36 -9.09
C ARG A 212 -19.51 -4.64 -8.29
N GLU A 213 -19.80 -5.75 -8.98
CA GLU A 213 -20.03 -7.03 -8.32
C GLU A 213 -18.77 -7.50 -7.56
N ALA A 214 -17.60 -7.37 -8.16
CA ALA A 214 -16.34 -7.70 -7.52
C ALA A 214 -16.11 -6.83 -6.26
N MET A 215 -16.41 -5.53 -6.34
CA MET A 215 -16.29 -4.64 -5.19
C MET A 215 -17.30 -4.96 -4.10
N LEU A 216 -18.56 -5.21 -4.44
CA LEU A 216 -19.59 -5.61 -3.49
C LEU A 216 -19.16 -6.84 -2.70
N LYS A 217 -18.63 -7.85 -3.39
CA LYS A 217 -18.12 -9.07 -2.75
C LYS A 217 -17.01 -8.75 -1.74
N VAL A 218 -16.00 -7.99 -2.14
CA VAL A 218 -14.88 -7.61 -1.26
C VAL A 218 -15.37 -6.82 -0.04
N VAL A 219 -16.31 -5.89 -0.23
CA VAL A 219 -16.87 -5.10 0.87
C VAL A 219 -17.66 -5.99 1.82
N GLN A 220 -18.51 -6.88 1.32
CA GLN A 220 -19.34 -7.79 2.11
C GLN A 220 -18.52 -8.83 2.88
N GLU A 221 -17.40 -9.28 2.34
CA GLU A 221 -16.45 -10.17 3.04
C GLU A 221 -15.75 -9.47 4.21
N ASN A 222 -15.71 -8.14 4.21
CA ASN A 222 -14.99 -7.35 5.21
C ASN A 222 -15.90 -6.53 6.15
N SER A 223 -17.20 -6.45 5.89
CA SER A 223 -18.14 -5.64 6.69
C SER A 223 -19.58 -6.08 6.50
N ASP A 224 -20.35 -6.10 7.59
CA ASP A 224 -21.81 -6.34 7.60
C ASP A 224 -22.62 -5.05 7.45
N VAL A 225 -21.96 -3.91 7.25
CA VAL A 225 -22.61 -2.60 7.16
C VAL A 225 -23.36 -2.49 5.82
N PRO A 226 -24.56 -1.88 5.77
CA PRO A 226 -25.32 -1.72 4.54
C PRO A 226 -24.53 -0.99 3.45
N VAL A 227 -24.66 -1.47 2.21
CA VAL A 227 -24.04 -0.88 1.03
C VAL A 227 -25.11 -0.18 0.19
N TYR A 228 -24.86 1.05 -0.18
CA TYR A 228 -25.77 1.92 -0.91
C TYR A 228 -25.20 2.31 -2.27
N ILE A 229 -26.10 2.65 -3.20
CA ILE A 229 -25.74 3.35 -4.44
C ILE A 229 -25.84 4.86 -4.19
N THR A 230 -25.18 5.68 -5.01
CA THR A 230 -24.97 7.13 -4.78
C THR A 230 -26.23 7.89 -4.34
N ALA A 231 -27.36 7.73 -5.04
CA ALA A 231 -28.59 8.46 -4.74
C ALA A 231 -29.21 8.12 -3.37
N GLU A 232 -29.05 6.89 -2.92
CA GLU A 232 -29.57 6.43 -1.62
C GLU A 232 -28.69 6.86 -0.45
N GLY A 233 -27.40 7.08 -0.73
CA GLY A 233 -26.38 7.39 0.27
C GLY A 233 -26.27 8.87 0.67
N GLU A 234 -26.87 9.80 -0.07
CA GLU A 234 -26.71 11.26 0.16
C GLU A 234 -27.09 11.68 1.59
N LYS A 235 -28.14 11.10 2.17
CA LYS A 235 -28.55 11.38 3.55
C LYS A 235 -27.53 10.94 4.56
N LEU A 236 -26.87 9.80 4.32
CA LEU A 236 -25.82 9.29 5.22
C LEU A 236 -24.61 10.23 5.23
N VAL A 237 -24.23 10.77 4.08
CA VAL A 237 -23.13 11.74 3.96
C VAL A 237 -23.45 13.01 4.75
N ALA A 238 -24.69 13.49 4.70
CA ALA A 238 -25.11 14.69 5.43
C ALA A 238 -25.11 14.49 6.96
N ASP A 239 -25.42 13.28 7.43
CA ASP A 239 -25.49 12.94 8.86
C ASP A 239 -24.14 12.45 9.45
N ALA A 240 -23.11 12.29 8.62
CA ALA A 240 -21.81 11.78 9.05
C ALA A 240 -20.97 12.85 9.76
N ASP A 241 -20.26 12.46 10.82
CA ASP A 241 -19.20 13.29 11.43
C ASP A 241 -17.99 13.40 10.49
N ILE A 242 -17.72 12.34 9.71
CA ILE A 242 -16.62 12.26 8.76
C ILE A 242 -16.94 11.29 7.61
N VAL A 243 -16.48 11.62 6.42
CA VAL A 243 -16.60 10.81 5.22
C VAL A 243 -15.22 10.43 4.72
N LEU A 244 -14.95 9.14 4.60
CA LEU A 244 -13.74 8.62 3.95
C LEU A 244 -14.08 8.34 2.49
N THR A 245 -13.33 8.90 1.56
CA THR A 245 -13.74 8.82 0.16
C THR A 245 -12.58 8.68 -0.81
N THR A 246 -12.75 7.89 -1.86
CA THR A 246 -11.79 7.79 -2.98
C THR A 246 -11.98 8.88 -4.03
N HIS A 247 -13.08 9.65 -3.95
CA HIS A 247 -13.40 10.73 -4.87
C HIS A 247 -13.93 11.93 -4.10
N GLU A 248 -13.57 13.13 -4.52
CA GLU A 248 -14.11 14.34 -3.93
C GLU A 248 -15.63 14.42 -4.19
N LEU A 249 -16.40 14.51 -3.10
CA LEU A 249 -17.85 14.66 -3.19
C LEU A 249 -18.22 16.13 -3.31
N GLN A 250 -19.29 16.41 -4.05
CA GLN A 250 -19.78 17.79 -4.22
C GLN A 250 -20.34 18.40 -2.94
N ASN A 251 -20.67 17.59 -1.93
CA ASN A 251 -21.13 18.04 -0.62
C ASN A 251 -20.00 18.73 0.16
N LYS A 252 -19.94 20.08 0.09
CA LYS A 252 -18.92 20.88 0.73
C LYS A 252 -19.10 21.02 2.26
N GLU A 253 -20.25 20.65 2.79
CA GLU A 253 -20.54 20.68 4.23
C GLU A 253 -20.03 19.44 4.95
N ALA A 254 -19.85 18.33 4.24
CA ALA A 254 -19.28 17.11 4.80
C ALA A 254 -17.77 17.25 5.00
N ARG A 255 -17.28 16.74 6.13
CA ARG A 255 -15.83 16.56 6.35
C ARG A 255 -15.35 15.36 5.58
N GLN A 256 -14.56 15.58 4.56
CA GLN A 256 -14.08 14.52 3.68
C GLN A 256 -12.60 14.27 3.91
N ILE A 257 -12.23 13.00 4.04
CA ILE A 257 -10.86 12.52 3.92
C ILE A 257 -10.73 11.86 2.57
N PHE A 258 -9.89 12.44 1.73
CA PHE A 258 -9.56 11.85 0.44
C PHE A 258 -8.55 10.73 0.64
N LEU A 259 -8.96 9.50 0.34
CA LEU A 259 -8.11 8.32 0.50
C LEU A 259 -6.99 8.34 -0.54
N PRO A 260 -5.74 8.11 -0.15
CA PRO A 260 -4.61 8.22 -1.07
C PRO A 260 -4.64 7.11 -2.11
N MET A 261 -4.32 7.47 -3.35
CA MET A 261 -4.15 6.51 -4.45
C MET A 261 -2.99 5.54 -4.21
N LEU A 262 -1.96 6.02 -3.54
CA LEU A 262 -0.78 5.27 -3.10
C LEU A 262 -0.75 5.32 -1.59
N PRO A 263 -1.39 4.36 -0.89
CA PRO A 263 -1.39 4.36 0.56
C PRO A 263 0.04 4.22 1.07
N GLN A 264 0.34 4.95 2.13
CA GLN A 264 1.60 4.79 2.83
C GLN A 264 1.62 3.45 3.55
N VAL A 265 2.81 2.94 3.84
CA VAL A 265 3.01 1.57 4.29
C VAL A 265 3.43 1.48 5.75
N ALA A 266 3.32 0.29 6.29
CA ALA A 266 3.63 -0.07 7.67
C ALA A 266 2.84 0.75 8.70
N VAL A 267 3.24 0.68 9.95
CA VAL A 267 2.60 1.43 11.05
C VAL A 267 2.67 2.94 10.81
N ALA A 268 3.76 3.44 10.25
CA ALA A 268 3.89 4.87 9.96
C ALA A 268 2.83 5.36 8.94
N GLY A 269 2.52 4.54 7.93
CA GLY A 269 1.47 4.84 6.97
C GLY A 269 0.08 4.79 7.58
N GLU A 270 -0.20 3.77 8.40
CA GLU A 270 -1.45 3.62 9.13
C GLU A 270 -1.68 4.80 10.08
N VAL A 271 -0.67 5.16 10.86
CA VAL A 271 -0.71 6.30 11.79
C VAL A 271 -0.96 7.62 11.05
N LYS A 272 -0.35 7.82 9.89
CA LYS A 272 -0.58 9.04 9.11
C LYS A 272 -2.03 9.15 8.63
N MET A 273 -2.64 8.05 8.18
CA MET A 273 -4.06 8.01 7.84
C MET A 273 -4.93 8.34 9.05
N MET A 274 -4.69 7.69 10.19
CA MET A 274 -5.41 7.94 11.45
C MET A 274 -5.26 9.39 11.90
N GLN A 275 -4.08 9.97 11.79
CA GLN A 275 -3.80 11.36 12.12
C GLN A 275 -4.60 12.33 11.24
N GLY A 276 -4.75 12.05 9.95
CA GLY A 276 -5.60 12.82 9.05
C GLY A 276 -7.06 12.84 9.49
N ILE A 277 -7.59 11.68 9.87
CA ILE A 277 -8.95 11.51 10.40
C ILE A 277 -9.11 12.29 11.72
N TYR A 278 -8.21 12.07 12.66
CA TYR A 278 -8.19 12.77 13.95
C TYR A 278 -8.18 14.29 13.79
N GLN A 279 -7.26 14.82 12.99
CA GLN A 279 -7.15 16.26 12.75
C GLN A 279 -8.39 16.85 12.09
N SER A 280 -9.03 16.09 11.20
CA SER A 280 -10.28 16.52 10.58
C SER A 280 -11.40 16.63 11.61
N LEU A 281 -11.52 15.64 12.50
CA LEU A 281 -12.52 15.65 13.57
C LEU A 281 -12.28 16.76 14.60
N CYS A 282 -11.02 17.10 14.90
CA CYS A 282 -10.65 18.20 15.79
C CYS A 282 -10.82 19.59 15.14
N SER A 283 -10.93 19.67 13.81
CA SER A 283 -11.04 20.93 13.10
C SER A 283 -12.33 21.67 13.45
N ARG A 284 -12.23 22.99 13.59
CA ARG A 284 -13.41 23.88 13.74
C ARG A 284 -14.17 24.06 12.43
N LEU A 285 -13.55 23.78 11.30
CA LEU A 285 -14.18 23.80 9.99
C LEU A 285 -15.17 22.63 9.89
N LYS A 286 -16.41 22.91 9.55
CA LYS A 286 -17.47 21.91 9.46
C LYS A 286 -17.51 21.17 8.11
N GLY A 287 -16.68 21.52 7.17
CA GLY A 287 -16.67 20.89 5.86
C GLY A 287 -15.33 21.01 5.16
N GLY A 288 -15.26 20.49 3.96
CA GLY A 288 -14.09 20.51 3.10
C GLY A 288 -13.37 19.17 3.00
N VAL A 289 -12.39 19.12 2.11
CA VAL A 289 -11.61 17.92 1.78
C VAL A 289 -10.21 18.04 2.38
N ARG A 290 -9.79 16.98 3.05
CA ARG A 290 -8.39 16.81 3.50
C ARG A 290 -7.77 15.66 2.71
N TYR A 291 -6.62 15.93 2.13
CA TYR A 291 -5.76 14.93 1.50
C TYR A 291 -4.74 14.41 2.53
N VAL A 292 -4.56 13.09 2.64
CA VAL A 292 -3.69 12.41 3.62
C VAL A 292 -2.53 11.68 2.96
#